data_74f66ec19527d044a1fb2b3281741747
#
_entry.id   74f66ec19527d044a1fb2b3281741747
#
_cell.length_a   1.000
_cell.length_b   1.000
_cell.length_c   1.000
_cell.angle_alpha   90.00
_cell.angle_beta   90.00
_cell.angle_gamma   90.00
#
_symmetry.space_group_name_H-M   'P 1'
#
loop_
_entity.id
_entity.type
_entity.pdbx_description
1 polymer ?
#
loop_
_entity_poly.entity_id
_entity_poly.type
_entity_poly.pdbx_seq_one_letter_code
_entity_poly.pdbx_strand_id
1 'polypeptide(L)'
;RQYEISNFAKPGRESRHNLKYWSMEEYAGFGPGAHSDFGGVRYGYVRDLDGYIAGRLVLSESEGESTLARDYEYVMLSLRTAAGIDRRTFENRYRQRFEPMEELFVQYERAGLAVRTEGGWRLTPKGFLVSNSIIAALQEALGQQKAARLAAAAEGDFRVV
;
A
#
# COMPACT_ATOMS: atom_id res chain seq x y z
N ARG A 1 -16.30 -15.68 5.22
CA ARG A 1 -14.85 -15.71 4.99
C ARG A 1 -14.32 -14.29 5.13
N GLN A 2 -13.23 -14.14 5.89
CA GLN A 2 -12.53 -12.87 5.96
C GLN A 2 -11.86 -12.59 4.60
N TYR A 3 -12.10 -11.41 4.01
CA TYR A 3 -11.51 -11.02 2.73
C TYR A 3 -10.54 -9.84 2.86
N GLU A 4 -10.63 -9.09 3.96
CA GLU A 4 -9.64 -8.09 4.38
C GLU A 4 -9.66 -7.98 5.91
N ILE A 5 -8.78 -7.18 6.47
CA ILE A 5 -8.46 -7.18 7.91
C ILE A 5 -9.67 -6.97 8.82
N SER A 6 -10.69 -6.19 8.40
CA SER A 6 -11.84 -5.80 9.22
C SER A 6 -13.16 -6.41 8.78
N ASN A 7 -13.26 -6.93 7.56
CA ASN A 7 -14.52 -7.33 6.97
C ASN A 7 -14.57 -8.78 6.49
N PHE A 8 -15.79 -9.34 6.59
CA PHE A 8 -16.11 -10.71 6.21
C PHE A 8 -17.24 -10.70 5.18
N ALA A 9 -17.20 -11.65 4.26
CA ALA A 9 -18.25 -11.83 3.26
C ALA A 9 -18.44 -13.30 2.91
N LYS A 10 -19.59 -13.66 2.34
CA LYS A 10 -19.76 -14.91 1.60
C LYS A 10 -18.91 -14.82 0.33
N PRO A 11 -18.36 -15.95 -0.18
CA PRO A 11 -17.60 -15.96 -1.42
C PRO A 11 -18.38 -15.28 -2.58
N GLY A 12 -17.72 -14.36 -3.29
CA GLY A 12 -18.31 -13.57 -4.37
C GLY A 12 -19.24 -12.44 -3.92
N ARG A 13 -19.28 -12.14 -2.61
CA ARG A 13 -20.06 -11.04 -2.02
C ARG A 13 -19.20 -10.03 -1.28
N GLU A 14 -17.90 -10.03 -1.56
CA GLU A 14 -16.95 -9.05 -1.04
C GLU A 14 -17.31 -7.64 -1.52
N SER A 15 -17.13 -6.63 -0.67
CA SER A 15 -17.38 -5.24 -1.05
C SER A 15 -16.38 -4.79 -2.11
N ARG A 16 -16.84 -4.66 -3.36
CA ARG A 16 -16.00 -4.12 -4.45
C ARG A 16 -15.50 -2.71 -4.16
N HIS A 17 -16.33 -1.91 -3.48
CA HIS A 17 -15.96 -0.56 -3.10
C HIS A 17 -14.78 -0.55 -2.14
N ASN A 18 -14.81 -1.39 -1.08
CA ASN A 18 -13.68 -1.49 -0.15
C ASN A 18 -12.43 -2.04 -0.84
N LEU A 19 -12.58 -3.04 -1.70
CA LEU A 19 -11.46 -3.63 -2.43
C LEU A 19 -10.73 -2.62 -3.33
N LYS A 20 -11.42 -1.63 -3.89
CA LYS A 20 -10.79 -0.56 -4.67
C LYS A 20 -9.76 0.22 -3.85
N TYR A 21 -10.09 0.58 -2.62
CA TYR A 21 -9.14 1.26 -1.73
C TYR A 21 -7.93 0.36 -1.41
N TRP A 22 -8.17 -0.91 -1.12
CA TRP A 22 -7.09 -1.85 -0.82
C TRP A 22 -6.19 -2.14 -2.02
N SER A 23 -6.71 -2.11 -3.24
CA SER A 23 -5.94 -2.30 -4.49
C SER A 23 -5.34 -1.02 -5.05
N MET A 24 -5.54 0.11 -4.37
CA MET A 24 -5.07 1.43 -4.81
C MET A 24 -5.58 1.78 -6.23
N GLU A 25 -6.84 1.42 -6.52
CA GLU A 25 -7.51 1.87 -7.72
C GLU A 25 -7.95 3.32 -7.56
N GLU A 26 -7.97 4.06 -8.68
CA GLU A 26 -8.42 5.45 -8.68
C GLU A 26 -9.90 5.56 -8.28
N TYR A 27 -10.19 6.60 -7.51
CA TYR A 27 -11.56 6.95 -7.13
C TYR A 27 -11.74 8.45 -7.00
N ALA A 28 -12.95 8.94 -7.28
CA ALA A 28 -13.35 10.32 -7.04
C ALA A 28 -14.40 10.37 -5.93
N GLY A 29 -14.16 11.18 -4.91
CA GLY A 29 -15.08 11.47 -3.83
C GLY A 29 -15.91 12.73 -4.13
N PHE A 30 -17.18 12.71 -3.77
CA PHE A 30 -18.12 13.82 -3.97
C PHE A 30 -18.67 14.29 -2.63
N GLY A 31 -18.66 15.58 -2.40
CA GLY A 31 -19.21 16.21 -1.22
C GLY A 31 -18.14 16.83 -0.30
N PRO A 32 -18.60 17.59 0.72
CA PRO A 32 -17.70 18.20 1.70
C PRO A 32 -17.02 17.13 2.55
N GLY A 33 -15.70 17.24 2.71
CA GLY A 33 -14.88 16.26 3.40
C GLY A 33 -14.61 14.97 2.62
N ALA A 34 -15.02 14.88 1.35
CA ALA A 34 -14.72 13.73 0.50
C ALA A 34 -13.28 13.78 0.03
N HIS A 35 -12.63 12.60 0.01
CA HIS A 35 -11.29 12.40 -0.53
C HIS A 35 -11.34 11.73 -1.89
N SER A 36 -10.38 12.04 -2.72
CA SER A 36 -10.16 11.44 -4.04
C SER A 36 -8.71 10.97 -4.18
N ASP A 37 -8.49 9.96 -4.98
CA ASP A 37 -7.19 9.52 -5.46
C ASP A 37 -7.36 9.29 -6.97
N PHE A 38 -7.11 10.32 -7.76
CA PHE A 38 -7.44 10.33 -9.18
C PHE A 38 -6.42 11.14 -9.99
N GLY A 39 -6.04 10.63 -11.14
CA GLY A 39 -5.07 11.28 -12.02
C GLY A 39 -3.67 11.41 -11.40
N GLY A 40 -3.29 10.50 -10.49
CA GLY A 40 -2.01 10.54 -9.78
C GLY A 40 -1.94 11.58 -8.65
N VAL A 41 -3.06 12.19 -8.31
CA VAL A 41 -3.16 13.18 -7.22
C VAL A 41 -4.17 12.71 -6.18
N ARG A 42 -3.76 12.73 -4.92
CA ARG A 42 -4.67 12.57 -3.79
C ARG A 42 -5.09 13.95 -3.30
N TYR A 43 -6.39 14.17 -3.15
CA TYR A 43 -6.93 15.44 -2.66
C TYR A 43 -8.21 15.23 -1.86
N GLY A 44 -8.53 16.18 -1.00
CA GLY A 44 -9.75 16.22 -0.22
C GLY A 44 -10.36 17.61 -0.21
N TYR A 45 -11.68 17.68 0.00
CA TYR A 45 -12.38 18.95 0.20
C TYR A 45 -12.59 19.22 1.69
N VAL A 46 -12.59 20.51 2.06
CA VAL A 46 -12.94 20.92 3.44
C VAL A 46 -14.35 20.50 3.77
N ARG A 47 -14.62 20.24 5.07
CA ARG A 47 -15.95 19.88 5.58
C ARG A 47 -16.83 21.13 5.77
N ASP A 48 -17.05 21.87 4.70
CA ASP A 48 -17.91 23.04 4.65
C ASP A 48 -19.09 22.76 3.70
N LEU A 49 -20.23 22.38 4.28
CA LEU A 49 -21.44 22.03 3.52
C LEU A 49 -22.01 23.26 2.79
N ASP A 50 -22.11 24.40 3.46
CA ASP A 50 -22.67 25.61 2.89
C ASP A 50 -21.78 26.16 1.77
N GLY A 51 -20.47 26.12 1.97
CA GLY A 51 -19.50 26.45 0.94
C GLY A 51 -19.57 25.53 -0.28
N TYR A 52 -19.70 24.22 -0.04
CA TYR A 52 -19.83 23.24 -1.12
C TYR A 52 -21.11 23.46 -1.95
N ILE A 53 -22.27 23.67 -1.29
CA ILE A 53 -23.55 23.97 -1.96
C ILE A 53 -23.45 25.28 -2.75
N ALA A 54 -22.73 26.28 -2.24
CA ALA A 54 -22.50 27.55 -2.92
C ALA A 54 -21.43 27.46 -4.02
N GLY A 55 -20.92 26.27 -4.35
CA GLY A 55 -19.91 26.05 -5.38
C GLY A 55 -18.48 26.47 -5.00
N ARG A 56 -18.22 26.73 -3.71
CA ARG A 56 -16.87 27.03 -3.21
C ARG A 56 -16.14 25.70 -2.91
N LEU A 57 -15.44 25.17 -3.91
CA LEU A 57 -14.69 23.92 -3.80
C LEU A 57 -13.28 24.21 -3.25
N VAL A 58 -13.14 24.21 -1.92
CA VAL A 58 -11.86 24.46 -1.24
C VAL A 58 -11.20 23.12 -0.89
N LEU A 59 -9.96 22.93 -1.36
CA LEU A 59 -9.16 21.76 -1.00
C LEU A 59 -8.67 21.86 0.45
N SER A 60 -8.84 20.80 1.22
CA SER A 60 -8.25 20.66 2.56
C SER A 60 -6.81 20.19 2.48
N GLU A 61 -6.52 19.36 1.50
CA GLU A 61 -5.21 18.78 1.24
C GLU A 61 -5.10 18.44 -0.25
N SER A 62 -3.89 18.48 -0.77
CA SER A 62 -3.58 18.01 -2.11
C SER A 62 -2.16 17.48 -2.11
N GLU A 63 -2.00 16.20 -2.34
CA GLU A 63 -0.72 15.52 -2.40
C GLU A 63 -0.54 14.89 -3.78
N GLY A 64 0.42 15.41 -4.52
CA GLY A 64 0.91 14.80 -5.75
C GLY A 64 2.12 13.93 -5.44
N GLU A 65 1.94 12.61 -5.43
CA GLU A 65 3.04 11.67 -5.28
C GLU A 65 3.26 10.88 -6.57
N SER A 66 4.54 10.71 -6.92
CA SER A 66 4.91 9.73 -7.94
C SER A 66 4.38 8.34 -7.54
N THR A 67 3.80 7.61 -8.48
CA THR A 67 3.37 6.22 -8.26
C THR A 67 4.50 5.38 -7.65
N LEU A 68 5.77 5.67 -7.97
CA LEU A 68 6.93 4.97 -7.44
C LEU A 68 7.18 5.24 -5.95
N ALA A 69 6.70 6.38 -5.41
CA ALA A 69 6.86 6.71 -4.00
C ALA A 69 5.83 6.00 -3.09
N ARG A 70 4.80 5.38 -3.68
CA ARG A 70 3.71 4.74 -2.95
C ARG A 70 3.93 3.23 -2.68
N ASP A 71 5.15 2.74 -2.77
CA ASP A 71 5.48 1.33 -2.54
C ASP A 71 5.23 0.89 -1.09
N TYR A 72 5.50 1.74 -0.11
CA TYR A 72 5.17 1.48 1.30
C TYR A 72 3.65 1.36 1.52
N GLU A 73 2.89 2.23 0.88
CA GLU A 73 1.42 2.18 0.94
C GLU A 73 0.90 0.87 0.31
N TYR A 74 1.43 0.46 -0.84
CA TYR A 74 1.07 -0.80 -1.47
C TYR A 74 1.34 -2.01 -0.58
N VAL A 75 2.51 -2.07 0.08
CA VAL A 75 2.82 -3.13 1.04
C VAL A 75 1.79 -3.15 2.17
N MET A 76 1.48 -1.98 2.72
CA MET A 76 0.53 -1.85 3.82
C MET A 76 -0.88 -2.30 3.43
N LEU A 77 -1.38 -1.85 2.29
CA LEU A 77 -2.75 -2.12 1.86
C LEU A 77 -2.92 -3.56 1.37
N SER A 78 -1.98 -4.08 0.58
CA SER A 78 -2.02 -5.44 0.07
C SER A 78 -2.04 -6.47 1.18
N LEU A 79 -1.20 -6.31 2.21
CA LEU A 79 -1.11 -7.25 3.33
C LEU A 79 -2.31 -7.19 4.29
N ARG A 80 -3.17 -6.18 4.16
CA ARG A 80 -4.45 -6.12 4.88
C ARG A 80 -5.58 -6.84 4.15
N THR A 81 -5.31 -7.43 3.00
CA THR A 81 -6.28 -8.24 2.25
C THR A 81 -5.94 -9.73 2.30
N ALA A 82 -6.95 -10.57 2.11
CA ALA A 82 -6.76 -12.01 1.99
C ALA A 82 -6.07 -12.44 0.68
N ALA A 83 -5.99 -11.54 -0.30
CA ALA A 83 -5.21 -11.74 -1.53
C ALA A 83 -3.70 -11.65 -1.25
N GLY A 84 -3.30 -10.69 -0.37
CA GLY A 84 -1.92 -10.46 -0.03
C GLY A 84 -1.17 -9.62 -1.05
N ILE A 85 0.16 -9.70 -1.01
CA ILE A 85 1.07 -8.95 -1.88
C ILE A 85 1.56 -9.85 -3.02
N ASP A 86 1.47 -9.35 -4.25
CA ASP A 86 2.03 -9.99 -5.45
C ASP A 86 3.42 -9.41 -5.77
N ARG A 87 4.40 -10.29 -5.85
CA ARG A 87 5.80 -9.92 -6.10
C ARG A 87 6.00 -9.23 -7.43
N ARG A 88 5.43 -9.79 -8.52
CA ARG A 88 5.61 -9.23 -9.86
C ARG A 88 4.97 -7.86 -9.98
N THR A 89 3.79 -7.70 -9.42
CA THR A 89 3.10 -6.40 -9.37
C THR A 89 3.94 -5.37 -8.62
N PHE A 90 4.48 -5.74 -7.45
CA PHE A 90 5.34 -4.87 -6.67
C PHE A 90 6.58 -4.44 -7.45
N GLU A 91 7.35 -5.39 -7.98
CA GLU A 91 8.60 -5.13 -8.69
C GLU A 91 8.38 -4.30 -9.96
N ASN A 92 7.32 -4.61 -10.73
CA ASN A 92 7.02 -3.91 -11.97
C ASN A 92 6.51 -2.48 -11.73
N ARG A 93 5.60 -2.30 -10.75
CA ARG A 93 4.94 -1.02 -10.49
C ARG A 93 5.86 -0.02 -9.80
N TYR A 94 6.68 -0.49 -8.85
CA TYR A 94 7.49 0.38 -8.00
C TYR A 94 8.97 0.37 -8.33
N ARG A 95 9.42 -0.49 -9.25
CA ARG A 95 10.85 -0.64 -9.62
C ARG A 95 11.75 -0.93 -8.41
N GLN A 96 11.19 -1.59 -7.40
CA GLN A 96 11.88 -2.05 -6.20
C GLN A 96 12.06 -3.55 -6.25
N ARG A 97 13.10 -4.04 -5.59
CA ARG A 97 13.35 -5.47 -5.44
C ARG A 97 12.55 -6.01 -4.25
N PHE A 98 11.99 -7.20 -4.41
CA PHE A 98 11.17 -7.85 -3.38
C PHE A 98 12.00 -8.63 -2.35
N GLU A 99 13.23 -8.98 -2.67
CA GLU A 99 14.09 -9.86 -1.87
C GLU A 99 14.24 -9.45 -0.39
N PRO A 100 14.35 -8.17 -0.01
CA PRO A 100 14.46 -7.81 1.41
C PRO A 100 13.27 -8.23 2.25
N MET A 101 12.09 -8.29 1.63
CA MET A 101 10.87 -8.75 2.28
C MET A 101 10.75 -10.28 2.29
N GLU A 102 11.33 -10.97 1.30
CA GLU A 102 11.22 -12.42 1.13
C GLU A 102 11.76 -13.17 2.36
N GLU A 103 12.91 -12.76 2.89
CA GLU A 103 13.53 -13.38 4.07
C GLU A 103 12.64 -13.26 5.31
N LEU A 104 12.01 -12.10 5.49
CA LEU A 104 11.07 -11.86 6.59
C LEU A 104 9.80 -12.70 6.41
N PHE A 105 9.27 -12.80 5.20
CA PHE A 105 8.11 -13.65 4.92
C PHE A 105 8.37 -15.12 5.23
N VAL A 106 9.57 -15.65 4.90
CA VAL A 106 9.96 -17.01 5.27
C VAL A 106 9.97 -17.20 6.80
N GLN A 107 10.43 -16.20 7.55
CA GLN A 107 10.38 -16.25 9.01
C GLN A 107 8.93 -16.23 9.53
N TYR A 108 8.09 -15.38 8.97
CA TYR A 108 6.66 -15.31 9.33
C TYR A 108 5.89 -16.57 8.93
N GLU A 109 6.25 -17.22 7.83
CA GLU A 109 5.69 -18.53 7.45
C GLU A 109 5.99 -19.59 8.50
N ARG A 110 7.25 -19.69 8.95
CA ARG A 110 7.67 -20.61 10.03
C ARG A 110 6.93 -20.34 11.35
N ALA A 111 6.62 -19.08 11.61
CA ALA A 111 5.83 -18.65 12.78
C ALA A 111 4.31 -18.84 12.58
N GLY A 112 3.85 -19.26 11.41
CA GLY A 112 2.43 -19.43 11.09
C GLY A 112 1.67 -18.11 10.91
N LEU A 113 2.38 -17.01 10.67
CA LEU A 113 1.81 -15.66 10.49
C LEU A 113 1.59 -15.30 9.02
N ALA A 114 2.33 -15.91 8.11
CA ALA A 114 2.17 -15.74 6.66
C ALA A 114 2.11 -17.09 5.96
N VAL A 115 1.60 -17.08 4.73
CA VAL A 115 1.64 -18.22 3.81
C VAL A 115 2.00 -17.76 2.42
N ARG A 116 2.74 -18.60 1.72
CA ARG A 116 3.10 -18.39 0.31
C ARG A 116 1.86 -18.55 -0.57
N THR A 117 1.75 -17.70 -1.58
CA THR A 117 0.76 -17.81 -2.67
C THR A 117 1.49 -18.08 -3.98
N GLU A 118 0.77 -18.29 -5.07
CA GLU A 118 1.37 -18.45 -6.40
C GLU A 118 2.20 -17.23 -6.83
N GLY A 119 1.73 -16.00 -6.52
CA GLY A 119 2.38 -14.76 -6.92
C GLY A 119 3.21 -14.06 -5.84
N GLY A 120 3.15 -14.53 -4.58
CA GLY A 120 3.81 -13.83 -3.49
C GLY A 120 3.41 -14.32 -2.11
N TRP A 121 2.86 -13.44 -1.25
CA TRP A 121 2.59 -13.76 0.15
C TRP A 121 1.30 -13.13 0.65
N ARG A 122 0.64 -13.78 1.59
CA ARG A 122 -0.48 -13.22 2.34
C ARG A 122 -0.37 -13.56 3.82
N LEU A 123 -0.98 -12.76 4.65
CA LEU A 123 -1.07 -13.04 6.08
C LEU A 123 -2.11 -14.12 6.37
N THR A 124 -1.86 -14.89 7.42
CA THR A 124 -2.85 -15.80 8.03
C THR A 124 -3.80 -14.98 8.93
N PRO A 125 -4.92 -15.57 9.42
CA PRO A 125 -5.73 -14.92 10.44
C PRO A 125 -4.94 -14.53 11.70
N LYS A 126 -3.93 -15.32 12.09
CA LYS A 126 -3.00 -14.97 13.19
C LYS A 126 -2.10 -13.79 12.80
N GLY A 127 -1.62 -13.77 11.55
CA GLY A 127 -0.82 -12.67 11.03
C GLY A 127 -1.59 -11.35 10.98
N PHE A 128 -2.88 -11.37 10.69
CA PHE A 128 -3.71 -10.16 10.74
C PHE A 128 -3.76 -9.51 12.13
N LEU A 129 -3.73 -10.29 13.21
CA LEU A 129 -3.73 -9.76 14.57
C LEU A 129 -2.47 -8.94 14.90
N VAL A 130 -1.37 -9.20 14.23
CA VAL A 130 -0.07 -8.53 14.41
C VAL A 130 0.42 -7.85 13.13
N SER A 131 -0.51 -7.58 12.20
CA SER A 131 -0.19 -7.06 10.86
C SER A 131 0.59 -5.76 10.89
N ASN A 132 0.30 -4.85 11.82
CA ASN A 132 1.02 -3.57 11.92
C ASN A 132 2.51 -3.78 12.18
N SER A 133 2.89 -4.71 13.06
CA SER A 133 4.29 -5.03 13.34
C SER A 133 4.97 -5.71 12.15
N ILE A 134 4.27 -6.61 11.46
CA ILE A 134 4.76 -7.27 10.25
C ILE A 134 5.00 -6.24 9.15
N ILE A 135 4.01 -5.38 8.88
CA ILE A 135 4.09 -4.34 7.85
C ILE A 135 5.24 -3.37 8.15
N ALA A 136 5.38 -2.92 9.39
CA ALA A 136 6.47 -2.02 9.79
C ALA A 136 7.85 -2.65 9.53
N ALA A 137 8.06 -3.92 9.89
CA ALA A 137 9.32 -4.61 9.64
C ALA A 137 9.63 -4.77 8.13
N LEU A 138 8.61 -5.07 7.32
CA LEU A 138 8.77 -5.17 5.86
C LEU A 138 9.10 -3.82 5.23
N GLN A 139 8.46 -2.74 5.68
CA GLN A 139 8.73 -1.37 5.23
C GLN A 139 10.13 -0.92 5.65
N GLU A 140 10.58 -1.28 6.85
CA GLU A 140 11.94 -1.02 7.32
C GLU A 140 12.98 -1.71 6.43
N ALA A 141 12.79 -2.99 6.10
CA ALA A 141 13.69 -3.73 5.21
C ALA A 141 13.77 -3.07 3.82
N LEU A 142 12.65 -2.60 3.28
CA LEU A 142 12.63 -1.83 2.03
C LEU A 142 13.37 -0.50 2.16
N GLY A 143 13.20 0.21 3.27
CA GLY A 143 13.90 1.47 3.55
C GLY A 143 15.40 1.31 3.61
N GLN A 144 15.88 0.26 4.29
CA GLN A 144 17.30 -0.08 4.35
C GLN A 144 17.88 -0.37 2.96
N GLN A 145 17.15 -1.12 2.12
CA GLN A 145 17.57 -1.36 0.73
C GLN A 145 17.66 -0.07 -0.09
N LYS A 146 16.64 0.81 0.02
CA LYS A 146 16.64 2.10 -0.68
C LYS A 146 17.85 2.95 -0.26
N ALA A 147 18.11 3.04 1.04
CA ALA A 147 19.23 3.78 1.59
C ALA A 147 20.58 3.23 1.08
N ALA A 148 20.75 1.91 1.09
CA ALA A 148 21.96 1.27 0.57
C ALA A 148 22.18 1.52 -0.93
N ARG A 149 21.10 1.51 -1.73
CA ARG A 149 21.20 1.84 -3.17
C ARG A 149 21.55 3.30 -3.42
N LEU A 150 21.01 4.22 -2.65
CA LEU A 150 21.36 5.64 -2.75
C LEU A 150 22.81 5.89 -2.36
N ALA A 151 23.30 5.26 -1.30
CA ALA A 151 24.70 5.34 -0.88
C ALA A 151 25.64 4.80 -1.97
N ALA A 152 25.35 3.63 -2.53
CA ALA A 152 26.16 3.04 -3.60
C ALA A 152 26.17 3.90 -4.88
N ALA A 153 25.05 4.56 -5.22
CA ALA A 153 24.97 5.48 -6.35
C ALA A 153 25.84 6.73 -6.12
N ALA A 154 25.81 7.28 -4.90
CA ALA A 154 26.64 8.44 -4.54
C ALA A 154 28.15 8.13 -4.58
N GLU A 155 28.58 6.92 -4.14
CA GLU A 155 29.98 6.48 -4.22
C GLU A 155 30.44 6.20 -5.67
N GLY A 156 29.52 5.78 -6.54
CA GLY A 156 29.79 5.54 -7.97
C GLY A 156 30.05 6.82 -8.76
N ASP A 157 29.37 7.90 -8.44
CA ASP A 157 29.50 9.20 -9.12
C ASP A 157 30.82 9.92 -8.79
N PHE A 158 31.48 9.59 -7.68
CA PHE A 158 32.79 10.12 -7.31
C PHE A 158 34.00 9.42 -7.98
N ARG A 159 33.77 8.36 -8.75
CA ARG A 159 34.88 7.62 -9.41
C ARG A 159 35.10 8.01 -10.89
N VAL A 160 34.42 9.02 -11.38
CA VAL A 160 34.59 9.55 -12.75
C VAL A 160 35.17 10.98 -12.64
N VAL A 161 36.43 11.08 -12.22
CA VAL A 161 37.29 12.26 -12.48
C VAL A 161 38.69 11.74 -12.80
#